data_3392dee0c1c438e7bc970edef16db2b4
#
_entry.id   3392dee0c1c438e7bc970edef16db2b4
#
_cell.length_a   1.000
_cell.length_b   1.000
_cell.length_c   1.000
_cell.angle_alpha   90.00
_cell.angle_beta   90.00
_cell.angle_gamma   90.00
#
_symmetry.space_group_name_H-M   'P 1'
#
loop_
_entity.id
_entity.type
_entity.pdbx_description
1 polymer ?
#
loop_
_entity_poly.entity_id
_entity_poly.type
_entity_poly.pdbx_seq_one_letter_code
_entity_poly.pdbx_strand_id
1 'polypeptide(L)'
;MGMVVRPPWRLAETVGPGIRGTPCPSVPGDGGARGVLPPASACLFATRAGAGAQEREPRRESPPALTPRPREPPARPGMPRARKGHVLVGGGSRGGGGARSSTQADSPSSDDEAASEILSHYSSTSEGASIAEENLGNEVVDEQAQQEELEEKLKECIDNVADKSAKTRLGALESLRLAFSSRVLLDFLLERRLTLTDCLEKCLKKGKGEEQSLAATVLTLLCLQMGSGPEGEELFQSLRPLLSSILTDTSANLGARHSCATALGMCCYIAAADVEDLISCLACLESIFSGAYGEEASTAPAPLHPLHCCALQAWALLLTICPGSHISRVLDSQLPRLPRLLSSDSVHLRIVAGETIALLFEMGRDLEEDFLYEDTDALCGTLRALATDSNKYRAKADRRKQRSIFRDVLHFIESGECQEETIKFGLECMYVDSWVRRRTYTAFKETLGSGVRHHLQNNELLRDILDLGPVLVLDAAAMKASKISRFEKHLYNSAAFKARTKARSRVRDKRADVL
;
A
#
# COMPACT_ATOMS: atom_id res chain seq x y z
N MET A 1 -13.59 -19.00 -21.44
CA MET A 1 -14.31 -18.66 -20.20
C MET A 1 -13.57 -19.39 -19.08
N GLY A 2 -12.49 -18.79 -18.58
CA GLY A 2 -11.73 -19.30 -17.45
C GLY A 2 -12.43 -18.87 -16.17
N MET A 3 -12.96 -19.81 -15.40
CA MET A 3 -13.38 -19.55 -14.03
C MET A 3 -12.14 -19.10 -13.25
N VAL A 4 -12.14 -17.87 -12.75
CA VAL A 4 -11.17 -17.43 -11.76
C VAL A 4 -11.41 -18.28 -10.52
N VAL A 5 -10.52 -19.24 -10.28
CA VAL A 5 -10.61 -20.13 -9.11
C VAL A 5 -10.16 -19.29 -7.91
N ARG A 6 -11.11 -18.92 -7.04
CA ARG A 6 -10.77 -18.33 -5.74
C ARG A 6 -9.91 -19.34 -4.96
N PRO A 7 -8.87 -18.89 -4.25
CA PRO A 7 -8.09 -19.80 -3.41
C PRO A 7 -9.05 -20.55 -2.47
N PRO A 8 -8.92 -21.86 -2.30
CA PRO A 8 -9.90 -22.72 -1.61
C PRO A 8 -10.20 -22.30 -0.16
N TRP A 9 -9.29 -21.58 0.48
CA TRP A 9 -9.46 -21.05 1.83
C TRP A 9 -10.30 -19.77 1.92
N ARG A 10 -10.57 -19.06 0.81
CA ARG A 10 -11.54 -17.94 0.75
C ARG A 10 -13.01 -18.42 0.71
N LEU A 11 -13.26 -19.69 0.41
CA LEU A 11 -14.60 -20.27 0.30
C LEU A 11 -15.12 -20.88 1.61
N ALA A 12 -14.28 -21.04 2.65
CA ALA A 12 -14.63 -21.79 3.86
C ALA A 12 -15.43 -21.00 4.92
N GLU A 13 -15.57 -19.67 4.81
CA GLU A 13 -16.18 -18.85 5.87
C GLU A 13 -17.54 -18.20 5.52
N THR A 14 -18.16 -18.49 4.38
CA THR A 14 -19.51 -17.97 4.05
C THR A 14 -20.66 -18.90 4.43
N VAL A 15 -20.50 -19.74 5.44
CA VAL A 15 -21.64 -20.44 6.04
C VAL A 15 -22.15 -19.61 7.22
N GLY A 16 -23.07 -18.71 6.92
CA GLY A 16 -23.84 -17.97 7.92
C GLY A 16 -24.64 -18.90 8.84
N PRO A 17 -25.10 -18.44 10.01
CA PRO A 17 -25.72 -19.26 11.05
C PRO A 17 -26.98 -19.95 10.52
N GLY A 18 -26.94 -21.26 10.54
CA GLY A 18 -27.99 -22.13 10.03
C GLY A 18 -29.31 -21.96 10.74
N ILE A 19 -30.34 -21.87 9.96
CA ILE A 19 -31.74 -22.02 10.31
C ILE A 19 -31.91 -23.35 11.07
N ARG A 20 -32.39 -23.26 12.30
CA ARG A 20 -32.79 -24.43 13.11
C ARG A 20 -33.96 -25.13 12.43
N GLY A 21 -33.69 -26.26 11.81
CA GLY A 21 -34.72 -27.19 11.35
C GLY A 21 -35.14 -28.12 12.49
N THR A 22 -36.44 -28.17 12.74
CA THR A 22 -37.16 -29.03 13.68
C THR A 22 -36.91 -30.52 13.46
N PRO A 23 -36.93 -31.35 14.50
CA PRO A 23 -36.73 -32.79 14.40
C PRO A 23 -37.99 -33.52 13.92
N CYS A 24 -37.85 -34.51 13.04
CA CYS A 24 -38.90 -35.51 12.73
C CYS A 24 -38.42 -36.92 13.06
N PRO A 25 -39.35 -37.86 13.31
CA PRO A 25 -39.19 -38.89 14.34
C PRO A 25 -38.64 -40.23 13.83
N SER A 26 -38.20 -41.00 14.82
CA SER A 26 -37.69 -42.35 14.82
C SER A 26 -38.59 -43.43 14.19
N VAL A 27 -37.96 -44.41 13.48
CA VAL A 27 -38.47 -45.80 13.40
C VAL A 27 -37.27 -46.76 13.50
N PRO A 28 -37.44 -47.90 14.22
CA PRO A 28 -36.36 -48.76 14.71
C PRO A 28 -36.12 -50.00 13.84
N GLY A 29 -34.98 -50.65 14.01
CA GLY A 29 -34.78 -52.02 13.45
C GLY A 29 -33.34 -52.46 13.41
N ASP A 30 -32.94 -53.14 14.43
CA ASP A 30 -32.35 -54.50 14.54
C ASP A 30 -30.97 -54.81 13.92
N GLY A 31 -30.11 -55.36 14.76
CA GLY A 31 -29.36 -56.58 14.44
C GLY A 31 -27.83 -56.49 14.37
N GLY A 32 -27.18 -56.80 15.45
CA GLY A 32 -26.21 -57.89 15.44
C GLY A 32 -24.70 -57.61 15.39
N ALA A 33 -24.10 -57.86 16.53
CA ALA A 33 -22.91 -58.67 16.81
C ALA A 33 -21.48 -58.08 16.63
N ARG A 34 -20.84 -57.86 17.80
CA ARG A 34 -19.53 -58.43 18.24
C ARG A 34 -18.31 -58.17 17.32
N GLY A 35 -17.26 -57.62 17.76
CA GLY A 35 -16.32 -58.06 18.73
C GLY A 35 -14.98 -57.31 18.64
N VAL A 36 -14.42 -57.10 19.79
CA VAL A 36 -12.99 -57.25 20.13
C VAL A 36 -12.08 -56.06 19.94
N LEU A 37 -11.81 -55.37 21.02
CA LEU A 37 -10.54 -54.76 21.45
C LEU A 37 -9.64 -55.86 22.09
N PRO A 38 -8.38 -55.63 22.49
CA PRO A 38 -7.33 -54.64 22.36
C PRO A 38 -5.93 -55.29 22.05
N PRO A 39 -4.73 -54.90 22.51
CA PRO A 39 -4.27 -53.86 23.45
C PRO A 39 -3.00 -53.07 23.04
N ALA A 40 -2.71 -52.14 23.91
CA ALA A 40 -1.48 -51.35 24.00
C ALA A 40 -0.19 -52.17 24.25
N SER A 41 0.96 -51.63 23.86
CA SER A 41 2.26 -51.91 24.50
C SER A 41 3.19 -50.73 24.48
N ALA A 42 3.58 -50.38 25.67
CA ALA A 42 4.66 -49.46 26.05
C ALA A 42 6.02 -50.18 26.07
N CYS A 43 7.10 -49.46 25.83
CA CYS A 43 8.48 -49.73 26.31
C CYS A 43 9.24 -48.41 26.12
N LEU A 44 9.67 -47.69 27.07
CA LEU A 44 10.54 -47.76 28.25
C LEU A 44 12.00 -48.10 27.94
N PHE A 45 12.88 -47.23 28.52
CA PHE A 45 14.30 -47.34 28.84
C PHE A 45 15.29 -47.03 27.71
N ALA A 46 16.43 -46.35 27.94
CA ALA A 46 17.22 -46.10 29.15
C ALA A 46 18.22 -44.95 28.93
N THR A 47 18.53 -44.30 30.02
CA THR A 47 19.65 -43.46 30.37
C THR A 47 21.03 -44.01 30.05
N ARG A 48 22.02 -43.15 29.71
CA ARG A 48 23.33 -43.22 30.35
C ARG A 48 24.10 -41.91 30.27
N ALA A 49 24.58 -41.51 31.45
CA ALA A 49 25.48 -40.40 31.76
C ALA A 49 26.94 -40.66 31.34
N GLY A 50 27.71 -39.61 31.21
CA GLY A 50 29.17 -39.66 31.09
C GLY A 50 29.77 -38.27 31.20
N ALA A 51 30.34 -37.98 32.36
CA ALA A 51 31.00 -36.78 32.77
C ALA A 51 32.36 -36.53 32.10
N GLY A 52 32.80 -35.29 32.08
CA GLY A 52 34.16 -34.89 31.75
C GLY A 52 34.38 -33.40 31.89
N ALA A 53 34.61 -32.95 33.09
CA ALA A 53 35.10 -31.59 33.42
C ALA A 53 36.56 -31.43 33.05
N GLN A 54 36.93 -30.30 32.51
CA GLN A 54 38.28 -29.74 32.65
C GLN A 54 38.23 -28.22 32.72
N GLU A 55 38.52 -27.73 33.91
CA GLU A 55 38.88 -26.35 34.23
C GLU A 55 40.15 -25.92 33.49
N ARG A 56 40.22 -24.68 33.04
CA ARG A 56 41.47 -23.93 32.92
C ARG A 56 41.22 -22.45 33.29
N GLU A 57 42.02 -22.05 34.25
CA GLU A 57 42.13 -20.75 34.89
C GLU A 57 42.61 -19.59 33.99
N PRO A 58 42.56 -18.34 34.50
CA PRO A 58 42.55 -17.11 33.71
C PRO A 58 43.95 -16.56 33.44
N ARG A 59 44.13 -15.89 32.29
CA ARG A 59 45.32 -15.10 32.00
C ARG A 59 45.04 -13.60 32.13
N ARG A 60 45.97 -13.00 32.83
CA ARG A 60 46.21 -11.63 33.28
C ARG A 60 46.04 -10.57 32.18
N GLU A 61 45.49 -9.47 32.62
CA GLU A 61 45.41 -8.15 31.99
C GLU A 61 46.81 -7.54 31.76
N SER A 62 46.99 -6.82 30.67
CA SER A 62 48.02 -5.83 30.43
C SER A 62 47.42 -4.47 30.07
N PRO A 63 48.03 -3.34 30.48
CA PRO A 63 47.35 -2.04 30.54
C PRO A 63 47.28 -1.29 29.19
N PRO A 64 46.44 -0.24 29.07
CA PRO A 64 46.10 0.40 27.82
C PRO A 64 47.15 1.41 27.34
N ALA A 65 47.40 1.42 26.05
CA ALA A 65 48.22 2.39 25.36
C ALA A 65 47.45 3.68 25.07
N LEU A 66 48.14 4.79 25.28
CA LEU A 66 47.73 6.17 25.14
C LEU A 66 47.28 6.53 23.70
N THR A 67 46.12 7.13 23.57
CA THR A 67 45.61 7.73 22.34
C THR A 67 46.24 9.08 22.04
N PRO A 68 46.59 9.42 20.79
CA PRO A 68 46.99 10.78 20.41
C PRO A 68 45.78 11.64 20.07
N ARG A 69 45.85 12.91 20.48
CA ARG A 69 44.85 13.97 20.26
C ARG A 69 44.59 14.28 18.77
N PRO A 70 43.36 14.70 18.40
CA PRO A 70 43.06 15.12 17.04
C PRO A 70 43.68 16.46 16.69
N ARG A 71 44.21 16.58 15.47
CA ARG A 71 44.69 17.84 14.86
C ARG A 71 43.51 18.64 14.32
N GLU A 72 43.50 19.95 14.56
CA GLU A 72 42.61 20.91 13.97
C GLU A 72 42.78 21.01 12.45
N PRO A 73 41.68 21.26 11.66
CA PRO A 73 41.76 21.47 10.22
C PRO A 73 42.16 22.92 9.89
N PRO A 74 42.87 23.14 8.77
CA PRO A 74 43.34 24.48 8.37
C PRO A 74 42.21 25.29 7.74
N ALA A 75 42.32 26.63 7.91
CA ALA A 75 41.42 27.68 7.48
C ALA A 75 41.21 27.70 5.94
N ARG A 76 39.97 27.92 5.50
CA ARG A 76 39.60 28.14 4.10
C ARG A 76 39.99 29.51 3.59
N PRO A 77 40.51 29.63 2.35
CA PRO A 77 40.74 30.93 1.71
C PRO A 77 39.44 31.51 1.19
N GLY A 78 39.32 32.83 1.32
CA GLY A 78 38.14 33.62 0.95
C GLY A 78 37.90 33.70 -0.56
N MET A 79 36.64 33.71 -0.96
CA MET A 79 36.20 34.04 -2.32
C MET A 79 35.91 35.54 -2.48
N PRO A 80 36.19 36.15 -3.66
CA PRO A 80 35.99 37.56 -3.89
C PRO A 80 34.51 37.88 -4.25
N ARG A 81 34.07 39.04 -3.73
CA ARG A 81 32.77 39.67 -4.01
C ARG A 81 32.70 40.12 -5.46
N ALA A 82 31.66 39.75 -6.20
CA ALA A 82 31.30 40.32 -7.49
C ALA A 82 30.46 41.60 -7.30
N ARG A 83 30.84 42.62 -8.07
CA ARG A 83 30.28 43.98 -8.08
C ARG A 83 28.91 44.02 -8.77
N LYS A 84 28.01 44.86 -8.17
CA LYS A 84 26.76 45.32 -8.78
C LYS A 84 27.01 46.22 -9.98
N GLY A 85 26.31 45.96 -11.08
CA GLY A 85 26.11 46.88 -12.18
C GLY A 85 24.75 47.56 -12.07
N HIS A 86 24.77 48.89 -12.05
CA HIS A 86 23.61 49.76 -12.12
C HIS A 86 23.08 49.87 -13.55
N VAL A 87 21.75 49.84 -13.72
CA VAL A 87 21.07 50.63 -14.77
C VAL A 87 19.79 51.20 -14.21
N LEU A 88 19.69 52.52 -14.35
CA LEU A 88 18.59 53.43 -14.01
C LEU A 88 17.55 53.48 -15.12
N VAL A 89 16.34 53.83 -14.77
CA VAL A 89 15.32 54.74 -15.35
C VAL A 89 13.95 54.15 -15.04
N GLY A 90 12.95 54.73 -14.44
CA GLY A 90 12.56 56.07 -14.04
C GLY A 90 11.07 56.11 -13.83
N GLY A 91 10.64 56.79 -12.80
CA GLY A 91 9.39 57.56 -12.85
C GLY A 91 8.16 57.08 -12.11
N GLY A 92 7.78 57.77 -11.02
CA GLY A 92 6.39 58.13 -10.73
C GLY A 92 5.80 57.65 -9.40
N SER A 93 6.08 58.27 -8.33
CA SER A 93 5.32 59.20 -7.45
C SER A 93 4.09 58.68 -6.64
N ARG A 94 4.20 58.92 -5.31
CA ARG A 94 3.17 59.15 -4.26
C ARG A 94 2.50 57.91 -3.68
N GLY A 95 2.38 57.70 -2.39
CA GLY A 95 2.62 58.47 -1.17
C GLY A 95 1.92 57.75 -0.02
N GLY A 96 2.40 57.92 1.21
CA GLY A 96 1.60 57.72 2.42
C GLY A 96 1.89 56.40 3.17
N GLY A 97 2.55 56.50 4.18
CA GLY A 97 2.92 56.24 5.50
C GLY A 97 1.91 55.47 6.36
N GLY A 98 2.42 54.69 7.31
CA GLY A 98 1.65 54.19 8.43
C GLY A 98 2.17 52.86 8.96
N ALA A 99 3.12 52.95 9.89
CA ALA A 99 3.45 51.86 10.79
C ALA A 99 2.34 51.69 11.83
N ARG A 100 1.98 50.44 12.15
CA ARG A 100 1.52 49.96 13.49
C ARG A 100 1.31 48.48 13.48
N SER A 101 2.10 47.79 14.28
CA SER A 101 1.73 47.12 15.53
C SER A 101 0.84 45.89 15.42
N SER A 102 1.45 44.78 15.76
CA SER A 102 0.90 43.48 16.08
C SER A 102 -0.32 43.50 17.01
N THR A 103 -1.36 42.77 16.69
CA THR A 103 -2.14 42.03 17.69
C THR A 103 -2.63 40.73 17.06
N GLN A 104 -2.32 39.67 17.78
CA GLN A 104 -2.66 38.29 17.54
C GLN A 104 -4.14 38.13 17.90
N ALA A 105 -4.94 37.65 16.96
CA ALA A 105 -6.29 37.17 17.24
C ALA A 105 -6.44 35.77 16.63
N ASP A 106 -6.63 34.81 17.49
CA ASP A 106 -7.05 33.46 17.15
C ASP A 106 -8.40 33.51 16.43
N SER A 107 -8.43 32.97 15.21
CA SER A 107 -9.68 32.74 14.50
C SER A 107 -9.94 31.24 14.41
N PRO A 108 -11.17 30.78 14.68
CA PRO A 108 -11.54 29.38 14.63
C PRO A 108 -11.44 28.87 13.19
N SER A 109 -10.85 27.68 13.08
CA SER A 109 -10.70 26.92 11.86
C SER A 109 -12.09 26.58 11.28
N SER A 110 -12.41 27.12 10.12
CA SER A 110 -13.63 26.75 9.41
C SER A 110 -13.39 25.50 8.55
N ASP A 111 -14.29 24.55 8.65
CA ASP A 111 -14.32 23.26 7.95
C ASP A 111 -14.56 23.35 6.42
N ASP A 112 -14.46 24.56 5.83
CA ASP A 112 -14.73 24.83 4.41
C ASP A 112 -13.58 24.45 3.44
N GLU A 113 -12.42 24.00 3.95
CA GLU A 113 -11.30 23.62 3.06
C GLU A 113 -11.41 22.20 2.48
N ALA A 114 -12.16 21.29 3.12
CA ALA A 114 -12.37 19.93 2.61
C ALA A 114 -13.19 19.91 1.29
N ALA A 115 -14.14 20.83 1.17
CA ALA A 115 -14.93 20.98 -0.08
C ALA A 115 -14.09 21.51 -1.26
N SER A 116 -12.98 22.22 -0.98
CA SER A 116 -12.08 22.74 -2.01
C SER A 116 -11.15 21.68 -2.58
N GLU A 117 -10.77 20.65 -1.79
CA GLU A 117 -9.91 19.57 -2.27
C GLU A 117 -10.68 18.54 -3.11
N ILE A 118 -11.94 18.26 -2.77
CA ILE A 118 -12.83 17.42 -3.59
C ILE A 118 -13.01 18.03 -4.99
N LEU A 119 -13.12 19.36 -5.08
CA LEU A 119 -13.23 20.08 -6.35
C LEU A 119 -11.88 20.17 -7.11
N SER A 120 -10.74 20.12 -6.42
CA SER A 120 -9.41 20.10 -7.04
C SER A 120 -9.09 18.76 -7.68
N HIS A 121 -9.52 17.63 -7.08
CA HIS A 121 -9.41 16.29 -7.67
C HIS A 121 -10.19 16.16 -8.99
N TYR A 122 -11.32 16.84 -9.11
CA TYR A 122 -12.11 16.90 -10.36
C TYR A 122 -11.42 17.66 -11.50
N SER A 123 -10.51 18.61 -11.18
CA SER A 123 -9.82 19.42 -12.19
C SER A 123 -8.58 18.72 -12.77
N SER A 124 -7.94 17.85 -11.99
CA SER A 124 -6.74 17.13 -12.43
C SER A 124 -7.03 16.01 -13.44
N THR A 125 -8.27 15.52 -13.51
CA THR A 125 -8.67 14.49 -14.50
C THR A 125 -8.99 15.06 -15.88
N SER A 126 -8.99 16.39 -16.06
CA SER A 126 -9.29 17.04 -17.35
C SER A 126 -8.05 17.24 -18.24
N GLU A 127 -6.83 17.21 -17.70
CA GLU A 127 -5.63 17.50 -18.50
C GLU A 127 -5.08 16.30 -19.29
N GLY A 128 -5.36 15.07 -18.84
CA GLY A 128 -4.94 13.85 -19.56
C GLY A 128 -5.73 13.53 -20.84
N ALA A 129 -6.92 14.12 -21.01
CA ALA A 129 -7.77 13.87 -22.18
C ALA A 129 -7.62 14.93 -23.29
N SER A 130 -6.84 15.99 -23.06
CA SER A 130 -6.77 17.14 -23.97
C SER A 130 -5.73 16.99 -25.09
N ILE A 131 -4.81 16.00 -24.98
CA ILE A 131 -3.75 15.79 -25.99
C ILE A 131 -4.20 14.85 -27.12
N ALA A 132 -5.31 14.12 -26.95
CA ALA A 132 -5.78 13.16 -27.95
C ALA A 132 -6.85 13.71 -28.92
N GLU A 133 -7.26 14.98 -28.81
CA GLU A 133 -8.43 15.52 -29.54
C GLU A 133 -8.10 16.43 -30.73
N GLU A 134 -6.82 16.68 -31.05
CA GLU A 134 -6.46 17.55 -32.19
C GLU A 134 -6.27 16.85 -33.54
N ASN A 135 -6.43 15.52 -33.63
CA ASN A 135 -6.35 14.80 -34.90
C ASN A 135 -7.60 13.95 -35.19
N LEU A 136 -8.76 14.58 -35.33
CA LEU A 136 -9.95 13.97 -35.95
C LEU A 136 -10.04 14.37 -37.44
N GLY A 137 -8.98 14.09 -38.17
CA GLY A 137 -9.04 13.79 -39.58
C GLY A 137 -9.13 12.27 -39.72
N ASN A 138 -10.26 11.78 -40.01
CA ASN A 138 -10.69 10.57 -40.73
C ASN A 138 -9.63 9.48 -41.04
N GLU A 139 -8.86 9.04 -40.04
CA GLU A 139 -8.14 7.79 -40.06
C GLU A 139 -8.84 6.88 -39.06
N VAL A 140 -9.42 5.80 -39.57
CA VAL A 140 -9.70 4.60 -38.77
C VAL A 140 -8.33 4.13 -38.34
N VAL A 141 -7.87 4.58 -37.18
CA VAL A 141 -6.64 4.09 -36.57
C VAL A 141 -6.91 2.61 -36.35
N ASP A 142 -6.13 1.78 -37.02
CA ASP A 142 -6.21 0.34 -36.90
C ASP A 142 -5.74 -0.02 -35.47
N GLU A 143 -6.69 -0.23 -34.57
CA GLU A 143 -6.42 -0.58 -33.17
C GLU A 143 -5.58 -1.87 -33.08
N GLN A 144 -5.73 -2.75 -34.07
CA GLN A 144 -4.97 -3.98 -34.16
C GLN A 144 -3.49 -3.69 -34.48
N ALA A 145 -3.19 -2.80 -35.43
CA ALA A 145 -1.83 -2.41 -35.76
C ALA A 145 -1.12 -1.73 -34.57
N GLN A 146 -1.84 -0.92 -33.78
CA GLN A 146 -1.28 -0.34 -32.56
C GLN A 146 -1.00 -1.38 -31.48
N GLN A 147 -1.84 -2.39 -31.36
CA GLN A 147 -1.63 -3.49 -30.43
C GLN A 147 -0.40 -4.32 -30.84
N GLU A 148 -0.27 -4.67 -32.11
CA GLU A 148 0.88 -5.40 -32.66
C GLU A 148 2.20 -4.63 -32.46
N GLU A 149 2.19 -3.30 -32.72
CA GLU A 149 3.36 -2.45 -32.47
C GLU A 149 3.76 -2.40 -30.98
N LEU A 150 2.77 -2.35 -30.11
CA LEU A 150 3.00 -2.40 -28.66
C LEU A 150 3.63 -3.73 -28.25
N GLU A 151 3.08 -4.85 -28.73
CA GLU A 151 3.57 -6.19 -28.42
C GLU A 151 5.00 -6.40 -28.91
N GLU A 152 5.34 -5.88 -30.10
CA GLU A 152 6.70 -5.94 -30.62
C GLU A 152 7.69 -5.15 -29.74
N LYS A 153 7.32 -3.95 -29.31
CA LYS A 153 8.11 -3.17 -28.34
C LYS A 153 8.27 -3.88 -27.01
N LEU A 154 7.23 -4.57 -26.55
CA LEU A 154 7.30 -5.34 -25.30
C LEU A 154 8.19 -6.58 -25.43
N LYS A 155 8.21 -7.26 -26.61
CA LYS A 155 9.16 -8.35 -26.88
C LYS A 155 10.60 -7.85 -26.78
N GLU A 156 10.90 -6.73 -27.46
CA GLU A 156 12.21 -6.10 -27.37
C GLU A 156 12.59 -5.74 -25.92
N CYS A 157 11.65 -5.22 -25.14
CA CYS A 157 11.89 -4.93 -23.71
C CYS A 157 12.20 -6.22 -22.92
N ILE A 158 11.49 -7.32 -23.17
CA ILE A 158 11.74 -8.60 -22.48
C ILE A 158 13.16 -9.11 -22.80
N ASP A 159 13.58 -9.06 -24.06
CA ASP A 159 14.92 -9.46 -24.48
C ASP A 159 15.99 -8.56 -23.83
N ASN A 160 15.74 -7.26 -23.76
CA ASN A 160 16.62 -6.28 -23.13
C ASN A 160 16.76 -6.44 -21.61
N VAL A 161 15.83 -7.10 -20.91
CA VAL A 161 16.01 -7.47 -19.48
C VAL A 161 17.15 -8.47 -19.28
N ALA A 162 17.48 -9.27 -20.30
CA ALA A 162 18.59 -10.20 -20.25
C ALA A 162 19.95 -9.61 -20.74
N ASP A 163 19.98 -8.35 -21.15
CA ASP A 163 21.18 -7.68 -21.68
C ASP A 163 22.32 -7.62 -20.63
N LYS A 164 23.56 -7.53 -21.15
CA LYS A 164 24.76 -7.42 -20.30
C LYS A 164 24.84 -6.06 -19.58
N SER A 165 24.36 -5.00 -20.20
CA SER A 165 24.38 -3.63 -19.68
C SER A 165 23.29 -3.44 -18.63
N ALA A 166 23.66 -3.07 -17.40
CA ALA A 166 22.70 -2.74 -16.34
C ALA A 166 21.79 -1.57 -16.72
N LYS A 167 22.29 -0.60 -17.50
CA LYS A 167 21.49 0.54 -17.96
C LYS A 167 20.37 0.09 -18.92
N THR A 168 20.68 -0.84 -19.83
CA THR A 168 19.69 -1.42 -20.75
C THR A 168 18.63 -2.19 -19.98
N ARG A 169 19.04 -3.04 -19.01
CA ARG A 169 18.11 -3.78 -18.17
C ARG A 169 17.19 -2.87 -17.34
N LEU A 170 17.74 -1.81 -16.74
CA LEU A 170 16.94 -0.81 -16.00
C LEU A 170 15.91 -0.12 -16.89
N GLY A 171 16.32 0.31 -18.10
CA GLY A 171 15.39 0.92 -19.06
C GLY A 171 14.28 -0.04 -19.51
N ALA A 172 14.62 -1.31 -19.73
CA ALA A 172 13.67 -2.35 -20.08
C ALA A 172 12.68 -2.64 -18.94
N LEU A 173 13.16 -2.81 -17.71
CA LEU A 173 12.33 -3.02 -16.51
C LEU A 173 11.38 -1.84 -16.28
N GLU A 174 11.85 -0.60 -16.47
CA GLU A 174 11.00 0.59 -16.33
C GLU A 174 9.90 0.63 -17.42
N SER A 175 10.23 0.27 -18.65
CA SER A 175 9.25 0.18 -19.75
C SER A 175 8.20 -0.89 -19.48
N LEU A 176 8.61 -2.07 -19.00
CA LEU A 176 7.68 -3.14 -18.59
C LEU A 176 6.81 -2.72 -17.41
N ARG A 177 7.39 -2.05 -16.42
CA ARG A 177 6.63 -1.50 -15.28
C ARG A 177 5.51 -0.56 -15.75
N LEU A 178 5.83 0.36 -16.65
CA LEU A 178 4.85 1.30 -17.20
C LEU A 178 3.76 0.59 -18.02
N ALA A 179 4.13 -0.37 -18.85
CA ALA A 179 3.18 -1.13 -19.67
C ALA A 179 2.24 -1.97 -18.79
N PHE A 180 2.77 -2.76 -17.86
CA PHE A 180 1.96 -3.66 -17.01
C PHE A 180 1.08 -2.91 -16.02
N SER A 181 1.51 -1.73 -15.56
CA SER A 181 0.67 -0.89 -14.71
C SER A 181 -0.45 -0.19 -15.47
N SER A 182 -0.29 0.09 -16.76
CA SER A 182 -1.25 0.87 -17.55
C SER A 182 -2.21 0.05 -18.39
N ARG A 183 -1.91 -1.21 -18.68
CA ARG A 183 -2.70 -2.09 -19.57
C ARG A 183 -2.85 -3.50 -18.99
N VAL A 184 -3.94 -4.17 -19.38
CA VAL A 184 -4.15 -5.59 -19.17
C VAL A 184 -3.61 -6.33 -20.40
N LEU A 185 -2.64 -7.23 -20.21
CA LEU A 185 -1.85 -7.88 -21.27
C LEU A 185 -1.73 -9.39 -21.06
N LEU A 186 -2.77 -10.01 -20.47
CA LEU A 186 -2.73 -11.40 -20.01
C LEU A 186 -2.29 -12.36 -21.10
N ASP A 187 -2.95 -12.36 -22.28
CA ASP A 187 -2.67 -13.30 -23.36
C ASP A 187 -1.23 -13.20 -23.85
N PHE A 188 -0.73 -11.97 -24.04
CA PHE A 188 0.66 -11.73 -24.45
C PHE A 188 1.66 -12.24 -23.41
N LEU A 189 1.37 -12.09 -22.12
CA LEU A 189 2.27 -12.43 -21.03
C LEU A 189 2.28 -13.93 -20.72
N LEU A 190 1.16 -14.63 -20.91
CA LEU A 190 1.06 -16.08 -20.69
C LEU A 190 2.10 -16.84 -21.50
N GLU A 191 2.28 -16.50 -22.77
CA GLU A 191 3.28 -17.14 -23.64
C GLU A 191 4.73 -16.89 -23.21
N ARG A 192 4.98 -15.77 -22.51
CA ARG A 192 6.33 -15.26 -22.17
C ARG A 192 6.65 -15.34 -20.69
N ARG A 193 5.71 -15.86 -19.87
CA ARG A 193 5.83 -15.86 -18.41
C ARG A 193 7.12 -16.49 -17.90
N LEU A 194 7.51 -17.65 -18.45
CA LEU A 194 8.70 -18.36 -18.02
C LEU A 194 9.98 -17.56 -18.30
N THR A 195 10.08 -16.97 -19.50
CA THR A 195 11.22 -16.13 -19.87
C THR A 195 11.32 -14.90 -18.95
N LEU A 196 10.17 -14.26 -18.68
CA LEU A 196 10.12 -13.12 -17.75
C LEU A 196 10.51 -13.54 -16.33
N THR A 197 10.01 -14.66 -15.85
CA THR A 197 10.34 -15.20 -14.51
C THR A 197 11.85 -15.42 -14.38
N ASP A 198 12.48 -16.08 -15.35
CA ASP A 198 13.93 -16.31 -15.38
C ASP A 198 14.73 -15.00 -15.42
N CYS A 199 14.29 -14.02 -16.19
CA CYS A 199 14.95 -12.73 -16.28
C CYS A 199 14.82 -11.95 -14.97
N LEU A 200 13.63 -11.91 -14.36
CA LEU A 200 13.39 -11.26 -13.07
C LEU A 200 14.16 -11.93 -11.95
N GLU A 201 14.22 -13.27 -11.94
CA GLU A 201 15.04 -14.02 -10.98
C GLU A 201 16.52 -13.64 -11.07
N LYS A 202 17.06 -13.53 -12.28
CA LYS A 202 18.45 -13.09 -12.52
C LYS A 202 18.67 -11.65 -12.03
N CYS A 203 17.74 -10.73 -12.31
CA CYS A 203 17.81 -9.35 -11.84
C CYS A 203 17.74 -9.25 -10.31
N LEU A 204 16.91 -10.03 -9.66
CA LEU A 204 16.81 -10.09 -8.21
C LEU A 204 18.07 -10.70 -7.56
N LYS A 205 18.63 -11.78 -8.14
CA LYS A 205 19.82 -12.47 -7.61
C LYS A 205 21.13 -11.69 -7.83
N LYS A 206 21.28 -11.06 -9.00
CA LYS A 206 22.56 -10.47 -9.45
C LYS A 206 22.52 -8.96 -9.60
N GLY A 207 21.35 -8.37 -9.68
CA GLY A 207 21.14 -6.93 -9.78
C GLY A 207 21.55 -6.20 -8.52
N LYS A 208 21.69 -4.88 -8.60
CA LYS A 208 22.03 -4.01 -7.49
C LYS A 208 20.95 -2.96 -7.27
N GLY A 209 20.58 -2.78 -6.02
CA GLY A 209 19.75 -1.68 -5.53
C GLY A 209 18.53 -1.38 -6.39
N GLU A 210 18.66 -0.45 -7.33
CA GLU A 210 17.59 0.00 -8.20
C GLU A 210 17.07 -1.09 -9.13
N GLU A 211 17.97 -1.93 -9.68
CA GLU A 211 17.60 -3.04 -10.56
C GLU A 211 16.77 -4.08 -9.78
N GLN A 212 17.18 -4.45 -8.56
CA GLN A 212 16.40 -5.34 -7.70
C GLN A 212 15.03 -4.74 -7.34
N SER A 213 15.00 -3.44 -7.05
CA SER A 213 13.77 -2.72 -6.72
C SER A 213 12.77 -2.74 -7.89
N LEU A 214 13.23 -2.42 -9.10
CA LEU A 214 12.40 -2.46 -10.32
C LEU A 214 11.97 -3.88 -10.67
N ALA A 215 12.87 -4.87 -10.55
CA ALA A 215 12.54 -6.27 -10.82
C ALA A 215 11.45 -6.77 -9.87
N ALA A 216 11.52 -6.46 -8.57
CA ALA A 216 10.45 -6.79 -7.62
C ALA A 216 9.12 -6.10 -7.96
N THR A 217 9.17 -4.86 -8.44
CA THR A 217 7.96 -4.12 -8.86
C THR A 217 7.35 -4.73 -10.14
N VAL A 218 8.17 -5.06 -11.14
CA VAL A 218 7.70 -5.73 -12.38
C VAL A 218 7.13 -7.10 -12.06
N LEU A 219 7.75 -7.85 -11.14
CA LEU A 219 7.24 -9.13 -10.65
C LEU A 219 5.83 -9.00 -10.03
N THR A 220 5.64 -7.98 -9.19
CA THR A 220 4.32 -7.71 -8.58
C THR A 220 3.26 -7.46 -9.65
N LEU A 221 3.59 -6.66 -10.65
CA LEU A 221 2.68 -6.36 -11.77
C LEU A 221 2.44 -7.58 -12.66
N LEU A 222 3.46 -8.41 -12.89
CA LEU A 222 3.31 -9.67 -13.62
C LEU A 222 2.38 -10.63 -12.87
N CYS A 223 2.56 -10.79 -11.56
CA CYS A 223 1.69 -11.61 -10.72
C CYS A 223 0.22 -11.11 -10.77
N LEU A 224 0.01 -9.79 -10.78
CA LEU A 224 -1.30 -9.19 -10.92
C LEU A 224 -1.94 -9.48 -12.29
N GLN A 225 -1.14 -9.58 -13.35
CA GLN A 225 -1.60 -9.96 -14.69
C GLN A 225 -1.93 -11.46 -14.78
N MET A 226 -1.09 -12.32 -14.18
CA MET A 226 -1.31 -13.78 -14.17
C MET A 226 -2.52 -14.17 -13.32
N GLY A 227 -2.81 -13.44 -12.26
CA GLY A 227 -3.94 -13.70 -11.37
C GLY A 227 -3.68 -14.83 -10.36
N SER A 228 -4.78 -15.39 -9.85
CA SER A 228 -4.79 -16.43 -8.81
C SER A 228 -4.79 -17.86 -9.36
N GLY A 229 -4.54 -18.02 -10.66
CA GLY A 229 -4.47 -19.33 -11.32
C GLY A 229 -3.12 -20.03 -11.12
N PRO A 230 -2.97 -21.24 -11.71
CA PRO A 230 -1.72 -22.01 -11.61
C PRO A 230 -0.48 -21.25 -12.06
N GLU A 231 -0.62 -20.38 -13.04
CA GLU A 231 0.47 -19.56 -13.58
C GLU A 231 0.96 -18.52 -12.58
N GLY A 232 0.03 -17.89 -11.85
CA GLY A 232 0.36 -16.95 -10.78
C GLY A 232 0.97 -17.65 -9.57
N GLU A 233 0.45 -18.81 -9.21
CA GLU A 233 0.98 -19.64 -8.13
C GLU A 233 2.41 -20.12 -8.43
N GLU A 234 2.68 -20.66 -9.62
CA GLU A 234 4.01 -21.09 -10.06
C GLU A 234 5.02 -19.91 -9.96
N LEU A 235 4.60 -18.73 -10.43
CA LEU A 235 5.40 -17.51 -10.35
C LEU A 235 5.71 -17.13 -8.90
N PHE A 236 4.71 -17.14 -8.02
CA PHE A 236 4.86 -16.81 -6.61
C PHE A 236 5.78 -17.81 -5.90
N GLN A 237 5.55 -19.12 -6.06
CA GLN A 237 6.34 -20.16 -5.43
C GLN A 237 7.82 -20.11 -5.86
N SER A 238 8.08 -19.84 -7.13
CA SER A 238 9.44 -19.72 -7.68
C SER A 238 10.23 -18.56 -7.04
N LEU A 239 9.61 -17.41 -6.85
CA LEU A 239 10.32 -16.16 -6.48
C LEU A 239 10.14 -15.75 -5.01
N ARG A 240 9.17 -16.31 -4.29
CA ARG A 240 8.93 -16.03 -2.85
C ARG A 240 10.18 -16.20 -1.98
N PRO A 241 10.96 -17.30 -2.09
CA PRO A 241 12.15 -17.47 -1.24
C PRO A 241 13.20 -16.38 -1.47
N LEU A 242 13.33 -15.92 -2.72
CA LEU A 242 14.27 -14.87 -3.08
C LEU A 242 13.81 -13.50 -2.56
N LEU A 243 12.52 -13.18 -2.67
CA LEU A 243 11.94 -11.95 -2.12
C LEU A 243 12.15 -11.90 -0.60
N SER A 244 11.86 -12.99 0.11
CA SER A 244 12.05 -13.10 1.56
C SER A 244 13.52 -12.97 1.95
N SER A 245 14.44 -13.58 1.20
CA SER A 245 15.89 -13.47 1.43
C SER A 245 16.39 -12.03 1.30
N ILE A 246 16.01 -11.31 0.22
CA ILE A 246 16.41 -9.91 0.03
C ILE A 246 15.79 -9.01 1.11
N LEU A 247 14.52 -9.25 1.47
CA LEU A 247 13.81 -8.47 2.47
C LEU A 247 14.47 -8.56 3.84
N THR A 248 14.90 -9.75 4.25
CA THR A 248 15.51 -10.00 5.57
C THR A 248 17.00 -9.67 5.62
N ASP A 249 17.69 -9.60 4.49
CA ASP A 249 19.09 -9.22 4.43
C ASP A 249 19.30 -7.75 4.79
N THR A 250 19.84 -7.49 5.98
CA THR A 250 20.12 -6.13 6.47
C THR A 250 21.21 -5.41 5.67
N SER A 251 22.03 -6.14 4.92
CA SER A 251 23.06 -5.56 4.04
C SER A 251 22.53 -5.15 2.68
N ALA A 252 21.34 -5.63 2.29
CA ALA A 252 20.72 -5.31 1.02
C ALA A 252 20.25 -3.84 0.97
N ASN A 253 20.16 -3.31 -0.25
CA ASN A 253 19.69 -1.93 -0.47
C ASN A 253 18.29 -1.72 0.08
N LEU A 254 18.05 -0.63 0.82
CA LEU A 254 16.75 -0.32 1.43
C LEU A 254 15.62 -0.20 0.41
N GLY A 255 15.88 0.35 -0.78
CA GLY A 255 14.89 0.43 -1.86
C GLY A 255 14.50 -0.96 -2.37
N ALA A 256 15.47 -1.86 -2.53
CA ALA A 256 15.22 -3.24 -2.91
C ALA A 256 14.40 -3.99 -1.83
N ARG A 257 14.78 -3.85 -0.56
CA ARG A 257 14.03 -4.43 0.56
C ARG A 257 12.59 -3.92 0.62
N HIS A 258 12.39 -2.61 0.41
CA HIS A 258 11.07 -1.99 0.35
C HIS A 258 10.20 -2.59 -0.77
N SER A 259 10.74 -2.68 -2.00
CA SER A 259 10.01 -3.27 -3.13
C SER A 259 9.76 -4.76 -2.94
N CYS A 260 10.70 -5.51 -2.31
CA CYS A 260 10.50 -6.92 -1.98
C CYS A 260 9.41 -7.12 -0.91
N ALA A 261 9.28 -6.21 0.07
CA ALA A 261 8.18 -6.28 1.05
C ALA A 261 6.81 -6.09 0.37
N THR A 262 6.68 -5.11 -0.53
CA THR A 262 5.48 -4.90 -1.33
C THR A 262 5.19 -6.10 -2.22
N ALA A 263 6.21 -6.61 -2.93
CA ALA A 263 6.07 -7.75 -3.82
C ALA A 263 5.65 -9.01 -3.06
N LEU A 264 6.27 -9.29 -1.91
CA LEU A 264 5.92 -10.44 -1.07
C LEU A 264 4.47 -10.39 -0.61
N GLY A 265 4.00 -9.22 -0.13
CA GLY A 265 2.62 -9.02 0.30
C GLY A 265 1.63 -9.14 -0.87
N MET A 266 1.87 -8.44 -1.98
CA MET A 266 0.95 -8.44 -3.12
C MET A 266 0.89 -9.80 -3.83
N CYS A 267 2.05 -10.43 -4.12
CA CYS A 267 2.08 -11.73 -4.79
C CYS A 267 1.46 -12.82 -3.90
N CYS A 268 1.73 -12.81 -2.59
CA CYS A 268 1.08 -13.72 -1.65
C CYS A 268 -0.44 -13.49 -1.62
N TYR A 269 -0.89 -12.23 -1.56
CA TYR A 269 -2.32 -11.88 -1.57
C TYR A 269 -3.04 -12.38 -2.83
N ILE A 270 -2.40 -12.30 -3.98
CA ILE A 270 -2.97 -12.66 -5.29
C ILE A 270 -2.92 -14.18 -5.50
N ALA A 271 -1.76 -14.80 -5.26
CA ALA A 271 -1.43 -16.10 -5.85
C ALA A 271 -1.09 -17.21 -4.83
N ALA A 272 -1.04 -16.93 -3.52
CA ALA A 272 -0.82 -18.01 -2.56
C ALA A 272 -2.03 -18.94 -2.53
N ALA A 273 -1.80 -20.23 -2.75
CA ALA A 273 -2.82 -21.28 -2.67
C ALA A 273 -2.95 -21.85 -1.25
N ASP A 274 -1.84 -21.92 -0.51
CA ASP A 274 -1.76 -22.53 0.80
C ASP A 274 -1.75 -21.51 1.95
N VAL A 275 -2.48 -21.83 3.03
CA VAL A 275 -2.50 -21.02 4.26
C VAL A 275 -1.13 -20.97 4.92
N GLU A 276 -0.32 -22.03 4.81
CA GLU A 276 1.02 -22.08 5.37
C GLU A 276 1.95 -21.03 4.72
N ASP A 277 1.84 -20.84 3.42
CA ASP A 277 2.58 -19.80 2.70
C ASP A 277 2.16 -18.41 3.13
N LEU A 278 0.86 -18.18 3.31
CA LEU A 278 0.32 -16.93 3.85
C LEU A 278 0.89 -16.63 5.24
N ILE A 279 0.86 -17.61 6.16
CA ILE A 279 1.38 -17.45 7.52
C ILE A 279 2.89 -17.22 7.51
N SER A 280 3.63 -17.90 6.64
CA SER A 280 5.07 -17.70 6.48
C SER A 280 5.41 -16.28 6.01
N CYS A 281 4.65 -15.76 5.03
CA CYS A 281 4.81 -14.38 4.55
C CYS A 281 4.45 -13.35 5.63
N LEU A 282 3.38 -13.59 6.39
CA LEU A 282 3.01 -12.74 7.54
C LEU A 282 4.13 -12.69 8.58
N ALA A 283 4.67 -13.83 8.98
CA ALA A 283 5.77 -13.90 9.95
C ALA A 283 7.02 -13.17 9.44
N CYS A 284 7.34 -13.30 8.15
CA CYS A 284 8.47 -12.59 7.52
C CYS A 284 8.27 -11.07 7.60
N LEU A 285 7.11 -10.56 7.19
CA LEU A 285 6.79 -9.12 7.22
C LEU A 285 6.72 -8.58 8.66
N GLU A 286 6.16 -9.35 9.59
CA GLU A 286 6.11 -9.01 11.00
C GLU A 286 7.50 -8.85 11.60
N SER A 287 8.45 -9.72 11.26
CA SER A 287 9.84 -9.63 11.71
C SER A 287 10.51 -8.29 11.33
N ILE A 288 10.11 -7.71 10.18
CA ILE A 288 10.66 -6.44 9.70
C ILE A 288 10.09 -5.25 10.48
N PHE A 289 8.76 -5.12 10.58
CA PHE A 289 8.19 -3.95 11.25
C PHE A 289 8.25 -4.04 12.78
N SER A 290 8.40 -5.23 13.35
CA SER A 290 8.61 -5.41 14.80
C SER A 290 9.87 -4.71 15.31
N GLY A 291 10.85 -4.47 14.44
CA GLY A 291 12.01 -3.63 14.75
C GLY A 291 11.63 -2.18 15.13
N ALA A 292 10.44 -1.72 14.78
CA ALA A 292 9.95 -0.39 15.14
C ALA A 292 9.34 -0.31 16.56
N TYR A 293 9.17 -1.43 17.28
CA TYR A 293 8.61 -1.45 18.64
C TYR A 293 9.63 -1.19 19.76
N GLY A 294 10.94 -1.28 19.48
CA GLY A 294 11.98 -1.13 20.49
C GLY A 294 12.10 0.29 21.05
N GLU A 295 12.62 0.43 22.26
CA GLU A 295 12.90 1.75 22.86
C GLU A 295 13.96 2.53 22.05
N GLU A 296 14.82 1.82 21.33
CA GLU A 296 15.75 2.39 20.35
C GLU A 296 15.06 2.85 19.05
N ALA A 297 13.78 2.56 18.85
CA ALA A 297 13.03 2.99 17.66
C ALA A 297 12.92 4.52 17.54
N SER A 298 12.99 5.23 18.67
CA SER A 298 13.12 6.71 18.68
C SER A 298 14.49 7.17 18.15
N THR A 299 15.50 6.31 18.20
CA THR A 299 16.86 6.54 17.68
C THR A 299 17.14 5.78 16.39
N ALA A 300 16.17 4.97 15.92
CA ALA A 300 16.29 4.26 14.65
C ALA A 300 16.59 5.25 13.52
N PRO A 301 17.55 4.94 12.64
CA PRO A 301 17.85 5.83 11.54
C PRO A 301 16.60 6.08 10.70
N ALA A 302 16.27 7.35 10.45
CA ALA A 302 15.12 7.77 9.64
C ALA A 302 14.92 6.99 8.32
N PRO A 303 15.96 6.46 7.67
CA PRO A 303 15.83 5.61 6.48
C PRO A 303 15.02 4.32 6.67
N LEU A 304 14.91 3.76 7.89
CA LEU A 304 14.18 2.51 8.12
C LEU A 304 12.66 2.67 8.20
N HIS A 305 12.16 3.87 8.51
CA HIS A 305 10.72 4.11 8.61
C HIS A 305 9.93 3.73 7.36
N PRO A 306 10.37 4.04 6.13
CA PRO A 306 9.65 3.60 4.92
C PRO A 306 9.55 2.08 4.78
N LEU A 307 10.61 1.35 5.16
CA LEU A 307 10.61 -0.12 5.14
C LEU A 307 9.62 -0.69 6.16
N HIS A 308 9.61 -0.16 7.40
CA HIS A 308 8.64 -0.56 8.42
C HIS A 308 7.21 -0.26 8.00
N CYS A 309 6.95 0.91 7.39
CA CYS A 309 5.63 1.25 6.83
C CYS A 309 5.18 0.24 5.79
N CYS A 310 6.04 -0.05 4.81
CA CYS A 310 5.73 -0.95 3.72
C CYS A 310 5.47 -2.38 4.22
N ALA A 311 6.31 -2.88 5.13
CA ALA A 311 6.13 -4.20 5.73
C ALA A 311 4.82 -4.29 6.52
N LEU A 312 4.48 -3.26 7.32
CA LEU A 312 3.22 -3.20 8.06
C LEU A 312 2.00 -3.11 7.12
N GLN A 313 2.10 -2.34 6.05
CA GLN A 313 1.04 -2.25 5.04
C GLN A 313 0.81 -3.56 4.29
N ALA A 314 1.90 -4.25 3.90
CA ALA A 314 1.83 -5.56 3.26
C ALA A 314 1.27 -6.62 4.22
N TRP A 315 1.70 -6.61 5.47
CA TRP A 315 1.18 -7.45 6.52
C TRP A 315 -0.32 -7.22 6.77
N ALA A 316 -0.76 -5.97 6.90
CA ALA A 316 -2.16 -5.60 7.06
C ALA A 316 -3.02 -6.03 5.86
N LEU A 317 -2.46 -6.00 4.63
CA LEU A 317 -3.14 -6.54 3.45
C LEU A 317 -3.36 -8.05 3.57
N LEU A 318 -2.34 -8.80 3.97
CA LEU A 318 -2.44 -10.25 4.10
C LEU A 318 -3.42 -10.69 5.21
N LEU A 319 -3.58 -9.90 6.26
CA LEU A 319 -4.60 -10.18 7.29
C LEU A 319 -6.01 -10.22 6.72
N THR A 320 -6.32 -9.42 5.69
CA THR A 320 -7.67 -9.36 5.10
C THR A 320 -8.12 -10.67 4.43
N ILE A 321 -7.19 -11.61 4.29
CA ILE A 321 -7.44 -12.93 3.72
C ILE A 321 -7.10 -14.08 4.67
N CYS A 322 -6.77 -13.76 5.93
CA CYS A 322 -6.43 -14.77 6.94
C CYS A 322 -7.65 -15.48 7.51
N PRO A 323 -7.50 -16.75 7.90
CA PRO A 323 -8.52 -17.45 8.70
C PRO A 323 -8.75 -16.76 10.06
N GLY A 324 -10.01 -16.76 10.53
CA GLY A 324 -10.40 -16.14 11.81
C GLY A 324 -9.58 -16.62 13.02
N SER A 325 -9.22 -17.92 13.05
CA SER A 325 -8.35 -18.47 14.12
C SER A 325 -6.94 -17.87 14.16
N HIS A 326 -6.43 -17.37 13.02
CA HIS A 326 -5.16 -16.65 12.99
C HIS A 326 -5.34 -15.20 13.42
N ILE A 327 -6.45 -14.57 13.01
CA ILE A 327 -6.78 -13.20 13.41
C ILE A 327 -6.92 -13.09 14.93
N SER A 328 -7.60 -14.04 15.61
CA SER A 328 -7.68 -14.03 17.08
C SER A 328 -6.29 -13.99 17.74
N ARG A 329 -5.34 -14.81 17.26
CA ARG A 329 -3.95 -14.78 17.76
C ARG A 329 -3.23 -13.46 17.49
N VAL A 330 -3.52 -12.84 16.34
CA VAL A 330 -2.96 -11.52 15.98
C VAL A 330 -3.53 -10.44 16.88
N LEU A 331 -4.83 -10.47 17.18
CA LEU A 331 -5.47 -9.53 18.11
C LEU A 331 -4.80 -9.60 19.49
N ASP A 332 -4.59 -10.79 20.02
CA ASP A 332 -3.93 -10.98 21.33
C ASP A 332 -2.47 -10.50 21.34
N SER A 333 -1.72 -10.73 20.28
CA SER A 333 -0.26 -10.49 20.25
C SER A 333 0.14 -9.12 19.74
N GLN A 334 -0.54 -8.58 18.72
CA GLN A 334 -0.11 -7.37 18.01
C GLN A 334 -0.92 -6.14 18.37
N LEU A 335 -2.23 -6.28 18.64
CA LEU A 335 -3.06 -5.13 18.99
C LEU A 335 -2.54 -4.35 20.22
N PRO A 336 -2.01 -4.99 21.29
CA PRO A 336 -1.41 -4.28 22.42
C PRO A 336 -0.08 -3.59 22.10
N ARG A 337 0.60 -3.98 21.02
CA ARG A 337 1.93 -3.46 20.63
C ARG A 337 1.86 -2.31 19.63
N LEU A 338 0.90 -2.35 18.70
CA LEU A 338 0.72 -1.36 17.64
C LEU A 338 0.57 0.09 18.12
N PRO A 339 -0.12 0.39 19.25
CA PRO A 339 -0.22 1.76 19.75
C PRO A 339 1.13 2.44 20.04
N ARG A 340 2.21 1.67 20.28
CA ARG A 340 3.57 2.22 20.44
C ARG A 340 4.03 2.97 19.18
N LEU A 341 3.62 2.52 17.99
CA LEU A 341 3.98 3.16 16.71
C LEU A 341 3.29 4.52 16.51
N LEU A 342 2.21 4.81 17.25
CA LEU A 342 1.54 6.11 17.20
C LEU A 342 2.39 7.25 17.77
N SER A 343 3.42 6.95 18.55
CA SER A 343 4.41 7.92 19.05
C SER A 343 5.63 8.11 18.14
N SER A 344 5.74 7.38 17.03
CA SER A 344 6.86 7.51 16.10
C SER A 344 7.03 8.95 15.57
N ASP A 345 8.26 9.36 15.29
CA ASP A 345 8.54 10.65 14.64
C ASP A 345 8.05 10.70 13.20
N SER A 346 7.94 9.54 12.53
CA SER A 346 7.41 9.43 11.18
C SER A 346 5.90 9.57 11.15
N VAL A 347 5.39 10.63 10.53
CA VAL A 347 3.95 10.83 10.30
C VAL A 347 3.35 9.64 9.53
N HIS A 348 4.08 9.15 8.55
CA HIS A 348 3.61 8.05 7.71
C HIS A 348 3.46 6.75 8.51
N LEU A 349 4.44 6.42 9.36
CA LEU A 349 4.36 5.22 10.21
C LEU A 349 3.21 5.32 11.22
N ARG A 350 2.98 6.51 11.82
CA ARG A 350 1.81 6.72 12.70
C ARG A 350 0.49 6.47 11.96
N ILE A 351 0.36 7.00 10.74
CA ILE A 351 -0.85 6.83 9.92
C ILE A 351 -1.08 5.35 9.61
N VAL A 352 -0.06 4.66 9.11
CA VAL A 352 -0.17 3.22 8.79
C VAL A 352 -0.52 2.40 10.03
N ALA A 353 0.09 2.71 11.19
CA ALA A 353 -0.26 2.05 12.44
C ALA A 353 -1.72 2.30 12.84
N GLY A 354 -2.20 3.53 12.74
CA GLY A 354 -3.60 3.88 13.04
C GLY A 354 -4.60 3.18 12.12
N GLU A 355 -4.34 3.15 10.81
CA GLU A 355 -5.16 2.42 9.83
C GLU A 355 -5.15 0.91 10.10
N THR A 356 -4.00 0.35 10.49
CA THR A 356 -3.88 -1.08 10.85
C THR A 356 -4.63 -1.39 12.14
N ILE A 357 -4.60 -0.52 13.14
CA ILE A 357 -5.40 -0.67 14.37
C ILE A 357 -6.89 -0.68 14.04
N ALA A 358 -7.37 0.27 13.21
CA ALA A 358 -8.77 0.30 12.79
C ALA A 358 -9.18 -0.99 12.05
N LEU A 359 -8.32 -1.50 11.16
CA LEU A 359 -8.52 -2.78 10.48
C LEU A 359 -8.65 -3.95 11.49
N LEU A 360 -7.79 -4.01 12.51
CA LEU A 360 -7.87 -5.05 13.53
C LEU A 360 -9.13 -4.94 14.39
N PHE A 361 -9.60 -3.72 14.70
CA PHE A 361 -10.88 -3.52 15.37
C PHE A 361 -12.06 -3.98 14.52
N GLU A 362 -12.04 -3.75 13.20
CA GLU A 362 -13.05 -4.27 12.28
C GLU A 362 -13.08 -5.80 12.32
N MET A 363 -11.91 -6.44 12.14
CA MET A 363 -11.78 -7.89 12.16
C MET A 363 -12.14 -8.51 13.51
N GLY A 364 -11.80 -7.84 14.62
CA GLY A 364 -12.17 -8.29 15.95
C GLY A 364 -13.68 -8.30 16.15
N ARG A 365 -14.38 -7.24 15.70
CA ARG A 365 -15.84 -7.14 15.74
C ARG A 365 -16.55 -8.11 14.80
N ASP A 366 -15.92 -8.44 13.68
CA ASP A 366 -16.44 -9.46 12.75
C ASP A 366 -16.32 -10.88 13.32
N LEU A 367 -15.33 -11.13 14.16
CA LEU A 367 -15.13 -12.42 14.83
C LEU A 367 -15.98 -12.58 16.08
N GLU A 368 -16.11 -11.52 16.88
CA GLU A 368 -16.80 -11.50 18.17
C GLU A 368 -17.64 -10.24 18.27
N GLU A 369 -18.98 -10.40 18.35
CA GLU A 369 -19.93 -9.28 18.46
C GLU A 369 -19.65 -8.38 19.67
N ASP A 370 -19.17 -8.98 20.77
CA ASP A 370 -18.80 -8.31 22.02
C ASP A 370 -17.30 -7.98 22.12
N PHE A 371 -16.59 -7.86 20.98
CA PHE A 371 -15.16 -7.56 20.96
C PHE A 371 -14.84 -6.29 21.76
N LEU A 372 -14.04 -6.45 22.80
CA LEU A 372 -13.55 -5.37 23.67
C LEU A 372 -12.02 -5.42 23.76
N TYR A 373 -11.41 -4.26 23.60
CA TYR A 373 -9.98 -4.07 23.87
C TYR A 373 -9.80 -3.31 25.19
N GLU A 374 -9.06 -3.90 26.14
CA GLU A 374 -8.93 -3.37 27.51
C GLU A 374 -8.46 -1.92 27.57
N ASP A 375 -7.48 -1.54 26.73
CA ASP A 375 -6.87 -0.20 26.70
C ASP A 375 -7.57 0.76 25.73
N THR A 376 -8.84 0.53 25.37
CA THR A 376 -9.57 1.35 24.38
C THR A 376 -9.58 2.84 24.76
N ASP A 377 -9.78 3.18 26.03
CA ASP A 377 -9.83 4.59 26.48
C ASP A 377 -8.47 5.30 26.32
N ALA A 378 -7.37 4.64 26.68
CA ALA A 378 -6.02 5.15 26.49
C ALA A 378 -5.66 5.32 25.00
N LEU A 379 -6.06 4.34 24.18
CA LEU A 379 -5.92 4.39 22.73
C LEU A 379 -6.70 5.56 22.14
N CYS A 380 -7.98 5.72 22.46
CA CYS A 380 -8.81 6.85 22.01
C CYS A 380 -8.25 8.19 22.47
N GLY A 381 -7.69 8.29 23.65
CA GLY A 381 -6.96 9.47 24.13
C GLY A 381 -5.78 9.83 23.21
N THR A 382 -4.96 8.86 22.84
CA THR A 382 -3.82 9.02 21.93
C THR A 382 -4.27 9.41 20.52
N LEU A 383 -5.28 8.74 19.97
CA LEU A 383 -5.83 9.04 18.64
C LEU A 383 -6.44 10.45 18.59
N ARG A 384 -7.13 10.87 19.66
CA ARG A 384 -7.70 12.24 19.78
C ARG A 384 -6.60 13.30 19.80
N ALA A 385 -5.49 13.04 20.48
CA ALA A 385 -4.33 13.92 20.46
C ALA A 385 -3.74 14.05 19.05
N LEU A 386 -3.61 12.94 18.29
CA LEU A 386 -3.12 12.94 16.91
C LEU A 386 -4.10 13.59 15.92
N ALA A 387 -5.41 13.44 16.14
CA ALA A 387 -6.46 14.07 15.34
C ALA A 387 -6.52 15.59 15.51
N THR A 388 -5.96 16.13 16.60
CA THR A 388 -5.94 17.57 16.91
C THR A 388 -4.53 18.18 16.85
N ASP A 389 -3.49 17.36 16.52
CA ASP A 389 -2.09 17.81 16.49
C ASP A 389 -1.90 19.07 15.62
N SER A 390 -1.43 20.13 16.25
CA SER A 390 -1.19 21.44 15.64
C SER A 390 0.29 21.76 15.44
N ASN A 391 1.19 20.78 15.53
CA ASN A 391 2.64 20.97 15.46
C ASN A 391 3.06 21.79 14.24
N LYS A 392 3.48 23.05 14.46
CA LYS A 392 3.82 24.02 13.40
C LYS A 392 5.10 23.66 12.64
N TYR A 393 5.94 22.79 13.20
CA TYR A 393 7.20 22.37 12.58
C TYR A 393 7.03 21.35 11.46
N ARG A 394 5.83 20.75 11.31
CA ARG A 394 5.51 19.80 10.24
C ARG A 394 4.88 20.50 9.04
N ALA A 395 5.03 19.90 7.85
CA ALA A 395 4.40 20.40 6.63
C ALA A 395 2.87 20.46 6.77
N LYS A 396 2.24 21.48 6.17
CA LYS A 396 0.77 21.67 6.25
C LYS A 396 0.01 20.47 5.69
N ALA A 397 0.51 19.88 4.60
CA ALA A 397 -0.08 18.68 3.98
C ALA A 397 -0.07 17.49 4.94
N ASP A 398 1.07 17.21 5.59
CA ASP A 398 1.22 16.09 6.52
C ASP A 398 0.31 16.23 7.74
N ARG A 399 0.20 17.46 8.28
CA ARG A 399 -0.71 17.73 9.40
C ARG A 399 -2.18 17.53 9.04
N ARG A 400 -2.59 17.93 7.82
CA ARG A 400 -3.96 17.71 7.34
C ARG A 400 -4.23 16.21 7.17
N LYS A 401 -3.34 15.51 6.45
CA LYS A 401 -3.46 14.08 6.22
C LYS A 401 -3.55 13.31 7.55
N GLN A 402 -2.64 13.60 8.48
CA GLN A 402 -2.65 12.99 9.80
C GLN A 402 -3.98 13.23 10.53
N ARG A 403 -4.41 14.48 10.65
CA ARG A 403 -5.64 14.83 11.38
C ARG A 403 -6.89 14.22 10.76
N SER A 404 -6.99 14.20 9.42
CA SER A 404 -8.13 13.57 8.74
C SER A 404 -8.20 12.09 9.07
N ILE A 405 -7.12 11.35 8.83
CA ILE A 405 -7.09 9.91 9.03
C ILE A 405 -7.34 9.53 10.50
N PHE A 406 -6.75 10.25 11.46
CA PHE A 406 -6.98 9.93 12.87
C PHE A 406 -8.37 10.32 13.37
N ARG A 407 -9.08 11.25 12.74
CA ARG A 407 -10.52 11.47 12.99
C ARG A 407 -11.34 10.29 12.49
N ASP A 408 -11.04 9.79 11.29
CA ASP A 408 -11.74 8.64 10.71
C ASP A 408 -11.50 7.38 11.56
N VAL A 409 -10.25 7.11 11.97
CA VAL A 409 -9.88 5.99 12.85
C VAL A 409 -10.56 6.10 14.22
N LEU A 410 -10.52 7.28 14.86
CA LEU A 410 -11.14 7.51 16.16
C LEU A 410 -12.65 7.31 16.09
N HIS A 411 -13.30 7.89 15.07
CA HIS A 411 -14.73 7.74 14.87
C HIS A 411 -15.11 6.26 14.70
N PHE A 412 -14.37 5.52 13.90
CA PHE A 412 -14.61 4.08 13.71
C PHE A 412 -14.46 3.28 15.02
N ILE A 413 -13.42 3.55 15.82
CA ILE A 413 -13.21 2.85 17.09
C ILE A 413 -14.34 3.17 18.09
N GLU A 414 -14.81 4.44 18.16
CA GLU A 414 -15.84 4.89 19.07
C GLU A 414 -17.27 4.48 18.62
N SER A 415 -17.59 4.54 17.32
CA SER A 415 -18.95 4.32 16.81
C SER A 415 -19.15 3.01 16.05
N GLY A 416 -18.09 2.37 15.56
CA GLY A 416 -18.18 1.26 14.61
C GLY A 416 -18.46 1.66 13.17
N GLU A 417 -18.68 2.95 12.89
CA GLU A 417 -19.04 3.42 11.54
C GLU A 417 -17.81 3.79 10.73
N CYS A 418 -17.65 3.18 9.53
CA CYS A 418 -16.61 3.54 8.58
C CYS A 418 -17.10 4.66 7.64
N GLN A 419 -16.25 5.67 7.42
CA GLN A 419 -16.58 6.70 6.45
C GLN A 419 -16.47 6.15 5.03
N GLU A 420 -17.58 6.18 4.29
CA GLU A 420 -17.67 5.72 2.91
C GLU A 420 -16.93 6.66 1.95
N GLU A 421 -16.11 6.09 1.06
CA GLU A 421 -15.45 6.79 -0.05
C GLU A 421 -15.96 6.23 -1.39
N THR A 422 -16.44 7.10 -2.30
CA THR A 422 -16.88 6.69 -3.63
C THR A 422 -15.75 6.86 -4.64
N ILE A 423 -15.33 5.75 -5.26
CA ILE A 423 -14.31 5.71 -6.31
C ILE A 423 -15.00 5.58 -7.67
N LYS A 424 -14.80 6.57 -8.55
CA LYS A 424 -15.37 6.59 -9.91
C LYS A 424 -14.33 6.17 -10.95
N PHE A 425 -14.71 5.25 -11.84
CA PHE A 425 -13.88 4.77 -12.95
C PHE A 425 -14.77 4.45 -14.17
N GLY A 426 -14.45 5.04 -15.31
CA GLY A 426 -15.32 4.91 -16.48
C GLY A 426 -16.77 5.36 -16.21
N LEU A 427 -17.71 4.47 -16.45
CA LEU A 427 -19.15 4.66 -16.17
C LEU A 427 -19.58 4.07 -14.82
N GLU A 428 -18.67 3.39 -14.14
CA GLU A 428 -18.92 2.67 -12.89
C GLU A 428 -18.43 3.44 -11.68
N CYS A 429 -18.89 3.03 -10.52
CA CYS A 429 -18.38 3.49 -9.23
C CYS A 429 -18.30 2.31 -8.26
N MET A 430 -17.37 2.40 -7.33
CA MET A 430 -17.16 1.48 -6.22
C MET A 430 -17.27 2.26 -4.92
N TYR A 431 -17.82 1.63 -3.90
CA TYR A 431 -17.90 2.17 -2.56
C TYR A 431 -16.85 1.47 -1.68
N VAL A 432 -16.06 2.28 -0.97
CA VAL A 432 -15.09 1.82 0.01
C VAL A 432 -15.66 2.17 1.37
N ASP A 433 -16.31 1.19 2.00
CA ASP A 433 -17.17 1.29 3.17
C ASP A 433 -16.60 0.57 4.40
N SER A 434 -15.44 -0.05 4.28
CA SER A 434 -14.77 -0.81 5.33
C SER A 434 -13.24 -0.63 5.29
N TRP A 435 -12.57 -0.90 6.41
CA TRP A 435 -11.11 -0.83 6.50
C TRP A 435 -10.44 -1.94 5.71
N VAL A 436 -11.04 -3.13 5.66
CA VAL A 436 -10.62 -4.24 4.79
C VAL A 436 -10.61 -3.79 3.34
N ARG A 437 -11.73 -3.27 2.84
CA ARG A 437 -11.86 -2.81 1.45
C ARG A 437 -10.94 -1.62 1.15
N ARG A 438 -10.79 -0.70 2.13
CA ARG A 438 -9.85 0.43 2.04
C ARG A 438 -8.40 -0.03 1.93
N ARG A 439 -7.96 -1.00 2.75
CA ARG A 439 -6.59 -1.52 2.68
C ARG A 439 -6.34 -2.23 1.36
N THR A 440 -7.28 -3.08 0.93
CA THR A 440 -7.19 -3.81 -0.35
C THR A 440 -7.09 -2.83 -1.53
N TYR A 441 -8.05 -1.91 -1.65
CA TYR A 441 -8.04 -0.91 -2.73
C TYR A 441 -6.76 -0.07 -2.73
N THR A 442 -6.30 0.38 -1.55
CA THR A 442 -5.10 1.20 -1.43
C THR A 442 -3.85 0.43 -1.87
N ALA A 443 -3.74 -0.87 -1.57
CA ALA A 443 -2.62 -1.70 -2.01
C ALA A 443 -2.54 -1.79 -3.55
N PHE A 444 -3.66 -2.04 -4.22
CA PHE A 444 -3.71 -2.05 -5.69
C PHE A 444 -3.47 -0.66 -6.29
N LYS A 445 -4.00 0.39 -5.69
CA LYS A 445 -3.78 1.79 -6.12
C LYS A 445 -2.29 2.19 -6.01
N GLU A 446 -1.61 1.80 -4.95
CA GLU A 446 -0.17 2.04 -4.75
C GLU A 446 0.66 1.28 -5.79
N THR A 447 0.30 0.03 -6.10
CA THR A 447 0.99 -0.83 -7.08
C THR A 447 0.78 -0.37 -8.51
N LEU A 448 -0.45 -0.04 -8.90
CA LEU A 448 -0.83 0.32 -10.27
C LEU A 448 -0.68 1.81 -10.58
N GLY A 449 -0.59 2.65 -9.56
CA GLY A 449 -0.49 4.11 -9.73
C GLY A 449 -1.62 4.68 -10.58
N SER A 450 -1.27 5.41 -11.64
CA SER A 450 -2.25 6.02 -12.55
C SER A 450 -3.08 5.02 -13.35
N GLY A 451 -2.61 3.78 -13.50
CA GLY A 451 -3.30 2.74 -14.26
C GLY A 451 -4.43 2.05 -13.50
N VAL A 452 -4.59 2.30 -12.19
CA VAL A 452 -5.59 1.62 -11.36
C VAL A 452 -7.00 1.69 -11.95
N ARG A 453 -7.40 2.82 -12.55
CA ARG A 453 -8.73 2.97 -13.16
C ARG A 453 -8.93 2.08 -14.37
N HIS A 454 -7.88 1.90 -15.19
CA HIS A 454 -7.93 1.00 -16.33
C HIS A 454 -8.08 -0.47 -15.88
N HIS A 455 -7.33 -0.85 -14.85
CA HIS A 455 -7.44 -2.20 -14.28
C HIS A 455 -8.79 -2.44 -13.57
N LEU A 456 -9.38 -1.46 -12.89
CA LEU A 456 -10.73 -1.58 -12.34
C LEU A 456 -11.80 -1.82 -13.42
N GLN A 457 -11.58 -1.30 -14.63
CA GLN A 457 -12.49 -1.49 -15.75
C GLN A 457 -12.29 -2.85 -16.46
N ASN A 458 -11.04 -3.29 -16.62
CA ASN A 458 -10.70 -4.34 -17.59
C ASN A 458 -10.00 -5.56 -17.00
N ASN A 459 -9.52 -5.50 -15.75
CA ASN A 459 -8.84 -6.63 -15.11
C ASN A 459 -9.84 -7.47 -14.32
N GLU A 460 -10.11 -8.69 -14.78
CA GLU A 460 -11.07 -9.60 -14.17
C GLU A 460 -10.70 -9.96 -12.72
N LEU A 461 -9.41 -10.20 -12.43
CA LEU A 461 -8.94 -10.47 -11.08
C LEU A 461 -9.27 -9.33 -10.11
N LEU A 462 -8.94 -8.08 -10.50
CA LEU A 462 -9.16 -6.93 -9.64
C LEU A 462 -10.66 -6.66 -9.44
N ARG A 463 -11.47 -6.89 -10.46
CA ARG A 463 -12.92 -6.79 -10.37
C ARG A 463 -13.52 -7.86 -9.44
N ASP A 464 -13.01 -9.08 -9.49
CA ASP A 464 -13.43 -10.16 -8.59
C ASP A 464 -13.04 -9.84 -7.13
N ILE A 465 -11.80 -9.40 -6.88
CA ILE A 465 -11.31 -9.04 -5.54
C ILE A 465 -12.15 -7.92 -4.91
N LEU A 466 -12.61 -6.96 -5.71
CA LEU A 466 -13.35 -5.77 -5.24
C LEU A 466 -14.87 -5.88 -5.44
N ASP A 467 -15.39 -7.06 -5.79
CA ASP A 467 -16.81 -7.33 -6.01
C ASP A 467 -17.49 -6.38 -7.01
N LEU A 468 -16.79 -6.08 -8.13
CA LEU A 468 -17.29 -5.16 -9.17
C LEU A 468 -18.11 -5.87 -10.26
N GLY A 469 -18.19 -7.19 -10.23
CA GLY A 469 -18.84 -7.99 -11.26
C GLY A 469 -18.04 -8.07 -12.58
N PRO A 470 -18.62 -8.64 -13.65
CA PRO A 470 -17.92 -8.85 -14.91
C PRO A 470 -17.56 -7.53 -15.61
N VAL A 471 -16.57 -7.59 -16.49
CA VAL A 471 -16.14 -6.45 -17.31
C VAL A 471 -17.31 -5.96 -18.18
N LEU A 472 -17.60 -4.66 -18.15
CA LEU A 472 -18.63 -4.06 -18.98
C LEU A 472 -18.14 -3.96 -20.43
N VAL A 473 -18.66 -4.82 -21.29
CA VAL A 473 -18.46 -4.74 -22.74
C VAL A 473 -19.45 -3.74 -23.30
N LEU A 474 -18.98 -2.51 -23.58
CA LEU A 474 -19.80 -1.49 -24.21
C LEU A 474 -19.70 -1.60 -25.73
N ASP A 475 -20.83 -1.68 -26.43
CA ASP A 475 -20.83 -1.56 -27.87
C ASP A 475 -20.44 -0.13 -28.33
N ALA A 476 -20.03 0.01 -29.58
CA ALA A 476 -19.55 1.29 -30.11
C ALA A 476 -20.60 2.42 -30.02
N ALA A 477 -21.89 2.08 -30.03
CA ALA A 477 -22.98 3.02 -29.89
C ALA A 477 -23.10 3.51 -28.43
N ALA A 478 -23.01 2.61 -27.45
CA ALA A 478 -23.01 2.94 -26.04
C ALA A 478 -21.75 3.74 -25.65
N MET A 479 -20.59 3.41 -26.23
CA MET A 479 -19.34 4.18 -26.07
C MET A 479 -19.48 5.62 -26.59
N LYS A 480 -20.13 5.82 -27.76
CA LYS A 480 -20.41 7.16 -28.29
C LYS A 480 -21.42 7.92 -27.44
N ALA A 481 -22.48 7.25 -26.95
CA ALA A 481 -23.49 7.83 -26.09
C ALA A 481 -22.94 8.24 -24.71
N SER A 482 -21.96 7.51 -24.18
CA SER A 482 -21.32 7.82 -22.89
C SER A 482 -20.33 8.98 -22.95
N LYS A 483 -19.85 9.38 -24.14
CA LYS A 483 -18.95 10.53 -24.29
C LYS A 483 -19.72 11.82 -24.04
N ILE A 484 -19.38 12.47 -22.93
CA ILE A 484 -19.90 13.82 -22.61
C ILE A 484 -19.57 14.76 -23.78
N SER A 485 -20.60 15.39 -24.34
CA SER A 485 -20.41 16.28 -25.48
C SER A 485 -19.50 17.45 -25.13
N ARG A 486 -18.80 18.00 -26.13
CA ARG A 486 -17.91 19.17 -25.95
C ARG A 486 -18.65 20.35 -25.30
N PHE A 487 -19.92 20.50 -25.61
CA PHE A 487 -20.79 21.52 -25.05
C PHE A 487 -21.11 21.26 -23.57
N GLU A 488 -21.44 20.03 -23.20
CA GLU A 488 -21.68 19.65 -21.81
C GLU A 488 -20.41 19.79 -20.96
N LYS A 489 -19.25 19.37 -21.50
CA LYS A 489 -17.94 19.55 -20.86
C LYS A 489 -17.65 21.04 -20.61
N HIS A 490 -17.98 21.92 -21.57
CA HIS A 490 -17.87 23.36 -21.41
C HIS A 490 -18.82 23.90 -20.34
N LEU A 491 -20.08 23.45 -20.29
CA LEU A 491 -21.04 23.81 -19.26
C LEU A 491 -20.56 23.38 -17.87
N TYR A 492 -20.08 22.14 -17.73
CA TYR A 492 -19.53 21.63 -16.48
C TYR A 492 -18.31 22.46 -16.00
N ASN A 493 -17.38 22.74 -16.89
CA ASN A 493 -16.19 23.53 -16.57
C ASN A 493 -16.57 24.97 -16.20
N SER A 494 -17.54 25.57 -16.90
CA SER A 494 -18.07 26.91 -16.60
C SER A 494 -18.77 26.94 -15.25
N ALA A 495 -19.59 25.93 -14.93
CA ALA A 495 -20.29 25.82 -13.66
C ALA A 495 -19.28 25.61 -12.50
N ALA A 496 -18.30 24.74 -12.67
CA ALA A 496 -17.23 24.52 -11.69
C ALA A 496 -16.37 25.77 -11.47
N PHE A 497 -16.07 26.53 -12.52
CA PHE A 497 -15.37 27.81 -12.40
C PHE A 497 -16.18 28.85 -11.63
N LYS A 498 -17.49 28.98 -11.93
CA LYS A 498 -18.40 29.88 -11.20
C LYS A 498 -18.53 29.48 -9.73
N ALA A 499 -18.63 28.18 -9.42
CA ALA A 499 -18.70 27.68 -8.05
C ALA A 499 -17.42 28.00 -7.26
N ARG A 500 -16.24 27.78 -7.84
CA ARG A 500 -14.94 28.13 -7.24
C ARG A 500 -14.80 29.64 -7.01
N THR A 501 -15.25 30.45 -7.96
CA THR A 501 -15.21 31.93 -7.83
C THR A 501 -16.14 32.39 -6.72
N LYS A 502 -17.35 31.79 -6.63
CA LYS A 502 -18.31 32.09 -5.56
C LYS A 502 -17.81 31.67 -4.18
N ALA A 503 -17.15 30.50 -4.09
CA ALA A 503 -16.53 30.05 -2.84
C ALA A 503 -15.38 30.97 -2.40
N ARG A 504 -14.55 31.42 -3.34
CA ARG A 504 -13.45 32.36 -3.06
C ARG A 504 -13.94 33.76 -2.65
N SER A 505 -15.02 34.26 -3.24
CA SER A 505 -15.61 35.54 -2.85
C SER A 505 -16.21 35.48 -1.44
N ARG A 506 -16.92 34.40 -1.08
CA ARG A 506 -17.44 34.20 0.29
C ARG A 506 -16.33 34.22 1.36
N VAL A 507 -15.15 33.64 1.06
CA VAL A 507 -14.01 33.68 1.97
C VAL A 507 -13.42 35.09 2.10
N ARG A 508 -13.47 35.92 1.04
CA ARG A 508 -13.02 37.32 1.08
C ARG A 508 -14.00 38.20 1.84
N ASP A 509 -15.31 38.00 1.65
CA ASP A 509 -16.34 38.82 2.33
C ASP A 509 -16.34 38.62 3.85
N LYS A 510 -16.05 37.40 4.34
CA LYS A 510 -15.87 37.15 5.79
C LYS A 510 -14.71 37.95 6.43
N ARG A 511 -13.80 38.53 5.63
CA ARG A 511 -12.72 39.38 6.12
C ARG A 511 -13.09 40.88 6.06
N ALA A 512 -14.12 41.23 5.34
CA ALA A 512 -14.62 42.60 5.24
C ALA A 512 -15.55 42.99 6.39
N ASP A 513 -16.19 41.99 7.05
CA ASP A 513 -17.12 42.18 8.15
C ASP A 513 -16.43 42.32 9.54
N VAL A 514 -15.11 42.48 9.57
CA VAL A 514 -14.29 42.70 10.78
C VAL A 514 -13.59 44.07 10.65
N LEU A 515 -14.39 45.14 10.54
CA LEU A 515 -13.98 46.52 10.73
C LEU A 515 -14.99 47.19 11.65
#